data_f794609488ad6c848517a1c4489e001b
#
_entry.id   f794609488ad6c848517a1c4489e001b
#
_cell.length_a   1.000
_cell.length_b   1.000
_cell.length_c   1.000
_cell.angle_alpha   90.00
_cell.angle_beta   90.00
_cell.angle_gamma   90.00
#
_symmetry.space_group_name_H-M   'P 1'
#
loop_
_entity.id
_entity.type
_entity.pdbx_description
1 polymer ?
#
loop_
_entity_poly.entity_id
_entity_poly.type
_entity_poly.pdbx_seq_one_letter_code
_entity_poly.pdbx_strand_id
1 'polypeptide(L)'
;MKLRPIKDKKKITVIFEKGRVINGKNISVRAFDLQDEKSGYVVSVPKKNFPLAVDRNLIKRRLRAALTDLSINNHKLSFFLIYISKRIVPGLVLKKEIKKIINKID
;
A
#
# COMPACT_ATOMS: atom_id res chain seq x y z
N MET A 1 11.08 -10.00 6.06
CA MET A 1 11.30 -8.65 6.61
C MET A 1 9.98 -7.89 6.64
N LYS A 2 9.70 -7.23 7.74
CA LYS A 2 8.44 -6.50 7.90
C LYS A 2 8.54 -5.09 7.32
N LEU A 3 7.49 -4.67 6.64
CA LEU A 3 7.36 -3.31 6.17
C LEU A 3 7.06 -2.36 7.33
N ARG A 4 7.58 -1.14 7.25
CA ARG A 4 7.33 -0.09 8.24
C ARG A 4 6.58 1.07 7.60
N PRO A 5 5.71 1.78 8.35
CA PRO A 5 5.07 2.96 7.81
C PRO A 5 6.09 4.05 7.52
N ILE A 6 5.94 4.70 6.37
CA ILE A 6 6.78 5.83 5.97
C ILE A 6 6.06 7.11 6.37
N LYS A 7 6.78 7.99 7.08
CA LYS A 7 6.24 9.29 7.54
C LYS A 7 6.91 10.47 6.86
N ASP A 8 8.05 10.27 6.20
CA ASP A 8 8.78 11.33 5.51
C ASP A 8 8.04 11.74 4.24
N LYS A 9 7.55 12.98 4.21
CA LYS A 9 6.78 13.49 3.09
C LYS A 9 7.55 13.50 1.77
N LYS A 10 8.85 13.74 1.81
CA LYS A 10 9.69 13.73 0.61
C LYS A 10 9.76 12.34 0.00
N LYS A 11 9.92 11.32 0.84
CA LYS A 11 9.96 9.93 0.39
C LYS A 11 8.61 9.51 -0.19
N ILE A 12 7.51 9.89 0.46
CA ILE A 12 6.16 9.61 -0.01
C ILE A 12 5.94 10.22 -1.40
N THR A 13 6.34 11.47 -1.58
CA THR A 13 6.21 12.16 -2.86
C THR A 13 7.01 11.47 -3.96
N VAL A 14 8.24 11.06 -3.66
CA VAL A 14 9.10 10.35 -4.62
C VAL A 14 8.46 9.05 -5.07
N ILE A 15 7.93 8.26 -4.15
CA ILE A 15 7.24 7.00 -4.49
C ILE A 15 6.03 7.28 -5.36
N PHE A 16 5.25 8.31 -5.02
CA PHE A 16 4.06 8.67 -5.77
C PHE A 16 4.39 9.11 -7.20
N GLU A 17 5.42 9.95 -7.36
CA GLU A 17 5.77 10.51 -8.69
C GLU A 17 6.58 9.56 -9.55
N LYS A 18 7.53 8.83 -8.97
CA LYS A 18 8.50 8.02 -9.70
C LYS A 18 8.24 6.53 -9.60
N GLY A 19 7.34 6.10 -8.73
CA GLY A 19 7.08 4.69 -8.50
C GLY A 19 6.46 4.00 -9.71
N ARG A 20 6.79 2.72 -9.86
CA ARG A 20 6.14 1.85 -10.85
C ARG A 20 4.70 1.60 -10.41
N VAL A 21 3.75 1.89 -11.30
CA VAL A 21 2.32 1.75 -11.00
C VAL A 21 1.81 0.38 -11.44
N ILE A 22 1.16 -0.32 -10.54
CA ILE A 22 0.43 -1.54 -10.85
C ILE A 22 -0.98 -1.39 -10.31
N ASN A 23 -1.97 -1.45 -11.19
CA ASN A 23 -3.36 -1.30 -10.82
C ASN A 23 -4.00 -2.66 -10.59
N GLY A 24 -4.66 -2.81 -9.43
CA GLY A 24 -5.49 -3.95 -9.13
C GLY A 24 -6.96 -3.58 -9.22
N LYS A 25 -7.82 -4.49 -8.78
CA LYS A 25 -9.27 -4.29 -8.80
C LYS A 25 -9.71 -3.26 -7.74
N ASN A 26 -9.17 -3.35 -6.54
CA ASN A 26 -9.57 -2.52 -5.41
C ASN A 26 -8.49 -1.55 -4.95
N ILE A 27 -7.26 -1.78 -5.35
CA ILE A 27 -6.12 -0.97 -4.95
C ILE A 27 -5.19 -0.71 -6.12
N SER A 28 -4.51 0.43 -6.07
CA SER A 28 -3.41 0.77 -6.96
C SER A 28 -2.14 0.82 -6.13
N VAL A 29 -1.08 0.17 -6.59
CA VAL A 29 0.18 0.10 -5.86
C VAL A 29 1.26 0.80 -6.68
N ARG A 30 2.03 1.65 -6.02
CA ARG A 30 3.25 2.25 -6.58
C ARG A 30 4.43 1.73 -5.80
N ALA A 31 5.43 1.23 -6.50
CA ALA A 31 6.64 0.68 -5.89
C ALA A 31 7.87 1.44 -6.38
N PHE A 32 8.75 1.79 -5.46
CA PHE A 32 9.96 2.51 -5.78
C PHE A 32 11.08 2.11 -4.82
N ASP A 33 12.30 1.99 -5.33
CA ASP A 33 13.49 1.75 -4.53
C ASP A 33 14.03 3.09 -4.04
N LEU A 34 13.81 3.38 -2.77
CA LEU A 34 14.30 4.60 -2.15
C LEU A 34 15.78 4.53 -1.78
N GLN A 35 16.40 3.36 -2.02
CA GLN A 35 17.77 3.07 -1.62
C GLN A 35 18.00 3.15 -0.11
N ASP A 36 16.92 3.02 0.65
CA ASP A 36 16.97 2.89 2.10
C ASP A 36 17.28 1.45 2.51
N GLU A 37 17.78 1.28 3.71
CA GLU A 37 18.08 -0.06 4.24
C GLU A 37 16.84 -0.90 4.46
N LYS A 38 15.69 -0.27 4.66
CA LYS A 38 14.44 -0.95 4.99
C LYS A 38 13.31 -0.52 4.07
N SER A 39 12.51 -1.51 3.69
CA SER A 39 11.28 -1.26 2.95
C SER A 39 10.23 -0.60 3.84
N GLY A 40 9.42 0.26 3.24
CA GLY A 40 8.35 0.93 3.92
C GLY A 40 7.08 0.96 3.10
N TYR A 41 6.01 1.46 3.70
CA TYR A 41 4.73 1.58 3.02
C TYR A 41 3.98 2.84 3.42
N VAL A 42 3.11 3.27 2.52
CA VAL A 42 2.11 4.31 2.77
C VAL A 42 0.77 3.77 2.30
N VAL A 43 -0.28 3.98 3.07
CA VAL A 43 -1.64 3.62 2.67
C VAL A 43 -2.48 4.90 2.60
N SER A 44 -3.28 5.00 1.53
CA SER A 44 -4.15 6.15 1.31
C SER A 44 -5.55 5.69 0.94
N VAL A 45 -6.55 6.26 1.60
CA VAL A 45 -7.94 6.02 1.30
C VAL A 45 -8.57 7.38 0.97
N PRO A 46 -9.03 7.58 -0.28
CA PRO A 46 -9.56 8.87 -0.70
C PRO A 46 -10.77 9.32 0.11
N LYS A 47 -10.69 10.51 0.63
CA LYS A 47 -11.78 11.14 1.40
C LYS A 47 -13.05 11.33 0.56
N LYS A 48 -12.86 11.52 -0.73
CA LYS A 48 -13.97 11.67 -1.69
C LYS A 48 -14.90 10.46 -1.69
N ASN A 49 -14.33 9.24 -1.63
CA ASN A 49 -15.12 8.01 -1.65
C ASN A 49 -15.57 7.58 -0.26
N PHE A 50 -14.85 7.96 0.77
CA PHE A 50 -15.12 7.58 2.16
C PHE A 50 -15.00 8.81 3.05
N PRO A 51 -16.04 9.66 3.09
CA PRO A 51 -15.98 10.90 3.89
C PRO A 51 -15.92 10.67 5.40
N LEU A 52 -16.43 9.53 5.88
CA LEU A 52 -16.39 9.20 7.29
C LEU A 52 -15.01 8.67 7.69
N ALA A 53 -14.41 9.27 8.71
CA ALA A 53 -13.10 8.86 9.21
C ALA A 53 -13.10 7.40 9.69
N VAL A 54 -14.22 6.95 10.27
CA VAL A 54 -14.38 5.57 10.75
C VAL A 54 -14.17 4.57 9.61
N ASP A 55 -14.76 4.85 8.44
CA ASP A 55 -14.64 3.97 7.27
C ASP A 55 -13.21 3.96 6.73
N ARG A 56 -12.59 5.15 6.63
CA ARG A 56 -11.21 5.26 6.17
C ARG A 56 -10.26 4.52 7.11
N ASN A 57 -10.44 4.67 8.40
CA ASN A 57 -9.60 4.01 9.39
C ASN A 57 -9.73 2.49 9.34
N LEU A 58 -10.94 1.99 9.13
CA LEU A 58 -11.18 0.55 8.96
C LEU A 58 -10.42 0.00 7.75
N ILE A 59 -10.52 0.68 6.60
CA ILE A 59 -9.85 0.26 5.38
C ILE A 59 -8.33 0.32 5.55
N LYS A 60 -7.81 1.41 6.11
CA LYS A 60 -6.38 1.55 6.37
C LYS A 60 -5.86 0.42 7.27
N ARG A 61 -6.61 0.05 8.31
CA ARG A 61 -6.24 -1.02 9.21
C ARG A 61 -6.15 -2.35 8.47
N ARG A 62 -7.11 -2.63 7.58
CA ARG A 62 -7.12 -3.85 6.76
C ARG A 62 -5.93 -3.88 5.79
N LEU A 63 -5.61 -2.76 5.17
CA LEU A 63 -4.45 -2.65 4.28
C LEU A 63 -3.14 -2.88 5.03
N ARG A 64 -2.99 -2.27 6.21
CA ARG A 64 -1.79 -2.45 7.04
C ARG A 64 -1.63 -3.89 7.49
N ALA A 65 -2.72 -4.53 7.93
CA ALA A 65 -2.70 -5.93 8.34
C ALA A 65 -2.25 -6.83 7.19
N ALA A 66 -2.75 -6.57 5.99
CA ALA A 66 -2.34 -7.34 4.80
C ALA A 66 -0.85 -7.17 4.51
N LEU A 67 -0.32 -5.96 4.66
CA LEU A 67 1.10 -5.68 4.41
C LEU A 67 2.02 -6.30 5.46
N THR A 68 1.62 -6.29 6.72
CA THR A 68 2.45 -6.85 7.78
C THR A 68 2.60 -8.36 7.69
N ASP A 69 1.65 -9.04 7.06
CA ASP A 69 1.70 -10.49 6.86
C ASP A 69 2.51 -10.91 5.65
N LEU A 70 3.00 -9.96 4.86
CA LEU A 70 3.75 -10.26 3.65
C LEU A 70 5.23 -10.49 3.93
N SER A 71 5.79 -11.48 3.21
CA SER A 71 7.23 -11.68 3.10
C SER A 71 7.69 -11.03 1.79
N ILE A 72 8.64 -10.11 1.89
CA ILE A 72 9.14 -9.36 0.75
C ILE A 72 10.59 -9.75 0.48
N ASN A 73 10.86 -10.17 -0.75
CA ASN A 73 12.20 -10.61 -1.16
C ASN A 73 13.12 -9.43 -1.41
N ASN A 74 12.63 -8.36 -2.02
CA ASN A 74 13.40 -7.16 -2.27
C ASN A 74 13.22 -6.16 -1.13
N HIS A 75 14.19 -6.10 -0.23
CA HIS A 75 14.15 -5.29 0.97
C HIS A 75 14.27 -3.78 0.70
N LYS A 76 14.57 -3.38 -0.54
CA LYS A 76 14.74 -1.97 -0.89
C LYS A 76 13.46 -1.34 -1.41
N LEU A 77 12.50 -2.14 -1.87
CA LEU A 77 11.25 -1.60 -2.42
C LEU A 77 10.35 -1.04 -1.32
N SER A 78 9.85 0.15 -1.57
CA SER A 78 8.82 0.78 -0.75
C SER A 78 7.55 0.93 -1.57
N PHE A 79 6.40 0.91 -0.91
CA PHE A 79 5.10 0.83 -1.58
C PHE A 79 4.17 1.94 -1.14
N PHE A 80 3.45 2.50 -2.09
CA PHE A 80 2.38 3.44 -1.84
C PHE A 80 1.08 2.79 -2.34
N LEU A 81 0.19 2.44 -1.41
CA LEU A 81 -1.08 1.81 -1.73
C LEU A 81 -2.21 2.84 -1.70
N ILE A 82 -2.94 2.93 -2.80
CA ILE A 82 -4.12 3.80 -2.91
C ILE A 82 -5.34 2.91 -3.06
N TYR A 83 -6.30 3.08 -2.16
CA TYR A 83 -7.56 2.35 -2.22
C TYR A 83 -8.45 2.99 -3.29
N ILE A 84 -8.80 2.24 -4.34
CA ILE A 84 -9.56 2.77 -5.47
C ILE A 84 -11.00 2.25 -5.52
N SER A 85 -11.36 1.25 -4.73
CA SER A 85 -12.71 0.76 -4.65
C SER A 85 -13.63 1.77 -3.98
N LYS A 86 -14.89 1.82 -4.41
CA LYS A 86 -15.92 2.62 -3.76
C LYS A 86 -16.65 1.86 -2.65
N ARG A 87 -16.29 0.61 -2.44
CA ARG A 87 -16.89 -0.27 -1.44
C ARG A 87 -15.88 -0.61 -0.36
N ILE A 88 -16.40 -0.98 0.81
CA ILE A 88 -15.55 -1.49 1.89
C ILE A 88 -15.35 -2.98 1.65
N VAL A 89 -14.16 -3.36 1.17
CA VAL A 89 -13.83 -4.72 0.79
C VAL A 89 -13.35 -5.50 2.02
N PRO A 90 -13.76 -6.78 2.17
CA PRO A 90 -13.28 -7.61 3.28
C PRO A 90 -11.76 -7.72 3.30
N GLY A 91 -11.19 -7.77 4.51
CA GLY A 91 -9.74 -7.80 4.69
C GLY A 91 -9.06 -8.98 3.99
N LEU A 92 -9.72 -10.14 3.97
CA LEU A 92 -9.16 -11.33 3.31
C LEU A 92 -9.02 -11.12 1.80
N VAL A 93 -9.99 -10.45 1.17
CA VAL A 93 -9.95 -10.14 -0.26
C VAL A 93 -8.80 -9.18 -0.56
N LEU A 94 -8.65 -8.14 0.26
CA LEU A 94 -7.54 -7.18 0.13
C LEU A 94 -6.19 -7.85 0.30
N LYS A 95 -6.07 -8.75 1.27
CA LYS A 95 -4.83 -9.48 1.52
C LYS A 95 -4.39 -10.30 0.32
N LYS A 96 -5.32 -11.01 -0.31
CA LYS A 96 -5.03 -11.81 -1.50
C LYS A 96 -4.62 -10.92 -2.68
N GLU A 97 -5.30 -9.81 -2.87
CA GLU A 97 -5.02 -8.89 -3.97
C GLU A 97 -3.64 -8.24 -3.81
N ILE A 98 -3.32 -7.77 -2.61
CA ILE A 98 -2.03 -7.16 -2.30
C ILE A 98 -0.89 -8.16 -2.51
N LYS A 99 -1.06 -9.38 -2.02
CA LYS A 99 -0.06 -10.43 -2.19
C LYS A 99 0.21 -10.71 -3.67
N LYS A 100 -0.85 -10.79 -4.47
CA LYS A 100 -0.73 -11.03 -5.92
C LYS A 100 0.01 -9.89 -6.62
N ILE A 101 -0.32 -8.65 -6.28
CA ILE A 101 0.32 -7.48 -6.88
C ILE A 101 1.80 -7.40 -6.51
N ILE A 102 2.11 -7.57 -5.23
CA ILE A 102 3.49 -7.46 -4.74
C ILE A 102 4.35 -8.59 -5.30
N ASN A 103 3.80 -9.79 -5.46
CA ASN A 103 4.54 -10.90 -6.07
C ASN A 103 4.93 -10.61 -7.53
N LYS A 104 4.17 -9.79 -8.24
CA LYS A 104 4.52 -9.39 -9.61
C LYS A 104 5.66 -8.38 -9.65
N ILE A 105 5.80 -7.59 -8.60
CA ILE A 105 6.82 -6.52 -8.51
C ILE A 105 8.11 -7.04 -7.89
N ASP A 106 7.97 -7.86 -6.88
CA ASP A 106 9.06 -8.30 -6.02
C ASP A 106 9.97 -9.39 -6.64
#